data_ff197d8655dcd00f293172f35453e10d
#
_entry.id   ff197d8655dcd00f293172f35453e10d
#
_cell.length_a   1.000
_cell.length_b   1.000
_cell.length_c   1.000
_cell.angle_alpha   90.00
_cell.angle_beta   90.00
_cell.angle_gamma   90.00
#
_symmetry.space_group_name_H-M   'P 1'
#
loop_
_entity.id
_entity.type
_entity.pdbx_description
1 polymer ?
#
loop_
_entity_poly.entity_id
_entity_poly.type
_entity_poly.pdbx_seq_one_letter_code
_entity_poly.pdbx_strand_id
1 'polypeptide(L)'
;MMTARALVRQINELLSFLLEEGLAIDWNSAIIRDSGHDSILTWANAPDRLFDALVGRFATITEYRNLIENRHYHCMLFDGSIIQFGYLYTNNTLSKHRNCYYPCPLVITSSDIESIQTGHDFVTLFDLLLTQEIDALRAAISESEFSRLQNLLRLSTPFRFDFDPGSQTDTHPASHLHLLNEECRWPVFGPISIGHFVRFIFRHFYPKIWSKYDVLRNWGLQFHTRSITDQERGELFVECNDFSQRP
;
A
#
# COMPACT_ATOMS: atom_id res chain seq x y z
N MET A 1 9.04 1.64 22.56
CA MET A 1 8.11 2.14 21.50
C MET A 1 8.98 2.74 20.40
N MET A 2 8.68 2.46 19.11
CA MET A 2 9.46 3.02 17.99
C MET A 2 9.14 4.49 17.82
N THR A 3 10.17 5.34 17.68
CA THR A 3 10.01 6.75 17.38
C THR A 3 9.75 6.96 15.88
N ALA A 4 9.11 8.07 15.51
CA ALA A 4 8.89 8.43 14.09
C ALA A 4 10.22 8.45 13.30
N ARG A 5 11.33 8.94 13.88
CA ARG A 5 12.65 8.97 13.23
C ARG A 5 13.22 7.57 12.95
N ALA A 6 13.05 6.64 13.91
CA ALA A 6 13.50 5.26 13.71
C ALA A 6 12.69 4.58 12.60
N LEU A 7 11.38 4.88 12.51
CA LEU A 7 10.50 4.36 11.50
C LEU A 7 10.84 4.89 10.10
N VAL A 8 11.13 6.21 9.96
CA VAL A 8 11.62 6.80 8.69
C VAL A 8 12.89 6.10 8.22
N ARG A 9 13.86 5.89 9.11
CA ARG A 9 15.08 5.18 8.74
C ARG A 9 14.76 3.76 8.23
N GLN A 10 13.91 3.04 8.95
CA GLN A 10 13.52 1.68 8.58
C GLN A 10 12.81 1.64 7.21
N ILE A 11 11.92 2.60 6.91
CA ILE A 11 11.29 2.67 5.59
C ILE A 11 12.32 2.96 4.52
N ASN A 12 13.20 3.95 4.72
CA ASN A 12 14.20 4.30 3.71
C ASN A 12 15.19 3.17 3.45
N GLU A 13 15.59 2.40 4.48
CA GLU A 13 16.40 1.18 4.32
C GLU A 13 15.66 0.13 3.48
N LEU A 14 14.34 -0.07 3.71
CA LEU A 14 13.52 -0.96 2.88
C LEU A 14 13.46 -0.49 1.42
N LEU A 15 13.22 0.80 1.20
CA LEU A 15 13.13 1.38 -0.15
C LEU A 15 14.46 1.24 -0.91
N SER A 16 15.59 1.49 -0.23
CA SER A 16 16.93 1.28 -0.82
C SER A 16 17.13 -0.18 -1.23
N PHE A 17 16.80 -1.13 -0.35
CA PHE A 17 16.89 -2.54 -0.65
C PHE A 17 16.02 -2.93 -1.87
N LEU A 18 14.76 -2.47 -1.92
CA LEU A 18 13.86 -2.79 -3.02
C LEU A 18 14.38 -2.24 -4.36
N LEU A 19 14.99 -1.05 -4.34
CA LEU A 19 15.59 -0.45 -5.53
C LEU A 19 16.85 -1.19 -5.98
N GLU A 20 17.78 -1.47 -5.05
CA GLU A 20 19.04 -2.17 -5.32
C GLU A 20 18.81 -3.57 -5.91
N GLU A 21 17.77 -4.26 -5.46
CA GLU A 21 17.42 -5.60 -5.96
C GLU A 21 16.51 -5.57 -7.20
N GLY A 22 16.23 -4.39 -7.77
CA GLY A 22 15.34 -4.22 -8.93
C GLY A 22 13.88 -4.61 -8.66
N LEU A 23 13.47 -4.59 -7.40
CA LEU A 23 12.08 -4.89 -6.98
C LEU A 23 11.20 -3.65 -6.99
N ALA A 24 11.79 -2.46 -7.10
CA ALA A 24 11.12 -1.20 -7.29
C ALA A 24 11.64 -0.50 -8.55
N ILE A 25 10.73 0.19 -9.27
CA ILE A 25 11.05 0.99 -10.46
C ILE A 25 11.02 2.49 -10.17
N ASP A 26 10.34 2.90 -9.09
CA ASP A 26 10.30 4.28 -8.62
C ASP A 26 10.05 4.35 -7.12
N TRP A 27 10.49 5.42 -6.47
CA TRP A 27 10.36 5.60 -5.03
C TRP A 27 10.43 7.06 -4.58
N ASN A 28 9.85 7.34 -3.43
CA ASN A 28 9.96 8.61 -2.72
C ASN A 28 10.43 8.33 -1.29
N SER A 29 11.46 9.05 -0.85
CA SER A 29 11.97 8.93 0.53
C SER A 29 10.87 9.20 1.56
N ALA A 30 10.87 8.41 2.62
CA ALA A 30 10.09 8.73 3.80
C ALA A 30 10.68 9.96 4.51
N ILE A 31 9.80 10.88 4.89
CA ILE A 31 10.12 12.10 5.61
C ILE A 31 9.21 12.28 6.84
N ILE A 32 9.57 13.19 7.72
CA ILE A 32 8.71 13.66 8.81
C ILE A 32 8.31 15.10 8.51
N ARG A 33 7.01 15.38 8.65
CA ARG A 33 6.46 16.73 8.71
C ARG A 33 6.02 16.99 10.14
N ASP A 34 6.71 17.87 10.84
CA ASP A 34 6.37 18.25 12.21
C ASP A 34 5.41 19.44 12.23
N SER A 35 4.36 19.35 13.05
CA SER A 35 3.38 20.42 13.29
C SER A 35 2.97 20.46 14.76
N GLY A 36 3.62 21.31 15.54
CA GLY A 36 3.37 21.42 16.98
C GLY A 36 3.72 20.14 17.74
N HIS A 37 2.70 19.47 18.27
CA HIS A 37 2.86 18.19 19.00
C HIS A 37 2.78 16.95 18.10
N ASP A 38 2.47 17.14 16.82
CA ASP A 38 2.27 16.08 15.85
C ASP A 38 3.49 15.93 14.93
N SER A 39 3.84 14.67 14.65
CA SER A 39 4.85 14.30 13.66
C SER A 39 4.19 13.34 12.66
N ILE A 40 4.05 13.78 11.41
CA ILE A 40 3.48 12.98 10.33
C ILE A 40 4.61 12.38 9.51
N LEU A 41 4.73 11.06 9.54
CA LEU A 41 5.61 10.32 8.65
C LEU A 41 4.86 10.05 7.34
N THR A 42 5.49 10.44 6.23
CA THR A 42 4.92 10.38 4.89
C THR A 42 6.03 10.53 3.82
N TRP A 43 5.67 10.80 2.57
CA TRP A 43 6.60 11.14 1.47
C TRP A 43 6.55 12.65 1.15
N ALA A 44 7.53 13.14 0.38
CA ALA A 44 7.75 14.59 0.20
C ALA A 44 6.54 15.34 -0.41
N ASN A 45 5.86 14.76 -1.39
CA ASN A 45 4.70 15.34 -2.06
C ASN A 45 3.36 14.73 -1.63
N ALA A 46 3.31 14.13 -0.42
CA ALA A 46 2.05 13.61 0.13
C ALA A 46 1.03 14.74 0.31
N PRO A 47 -0.27 14.48 0.11
CA PRO A 47 -1.31 15.45 0.36
C PRO A 47 -1.35 15.84 1.84
N ASP A 48 -1.76 17.07 2.14
CA ASP A 48 -1.82 17.57 3.52
C ASP A 48 -2.81 16.79 4.39
N ARG A 49 -3.84 16.22 3.76
CA ARG A 49 -4.90 15.45 4.42
C ARG A 49 -4.73 13.93 4.20
N LEU A 50 -3.54 13.43 4.54
CA LEU A 50 -3.18 12.01 4.33
C LEU A 50 -4.16 11.02 5.00
N PHE A 51 -4.71 11.39 6.17
CA PHE A 51 -5.59 10.53 6.96
C PHE A 51 -7.09 10.84 6.78
N ASP A 52 -7.44 11.84 5.97
CA ASP A 52 -8.84 12.11 5.66
C ASP A 52 -9.40 10.98 4.78
N ALA A 53 -10.66 10.67 4.99
CA ALA A 53 -11.35 9.69 4.18
C ALA A 53 -11.41 10.16 2.73
N LEU A 54 -10.90 9.36 1.82
CA LEU A 54 -11.08 9.54 0.37
C LEU A 54 -12.49 9.05 0.01
N VAL A 55 -13.51 9.81 0.38
CA VAL A 55 -14.91 9.41 0.21
C VAL A 55 -15.17 9.03 -1.25
N GLY A 56 -15.53 7.75 -1.47
CA GLY A 56 -16.01 7.23 -2.74
C GLY A 56 -14.97 7.04 -3.85
N ARG A 57 -13.65 7.09 -3.52
CA ARG A 57 -12.57 6.93 -4.51
C ARG A 57 -11.70 5.69 -4.30
N PHE A 58 -11.78 5.05 -3.13
CA PHE A 58 -10.97 3.87 -2.82
C PHE A 58 -11.22 2.73 -3.82
N ALA A 59 -10.15 2.08 -4.26
CA ALA A 59 -10.17 0.95 -5.19
C ALA A 59 -10.64 1.26 -6.62
N THR A 60 -10.60 2.53 -7.04
CA THR A 60 -10.93 2.89 -8.43
C THR A 60 -9.67 3.00 -9.30
N ILE A 61 -9.84 2.78 -10.60
CA ILE A 61 -8.76 3.00 -11.58
C ILE A 61 -8.34 4.47 -11.63
N THR A 62 -9.29 5.39 -11.42
CA THR A 62 -9.02 6.83 -11.35
C THR A 62 -8.16 7.18 -10.14
N GLU A 63 -8.37 6.51 -9.00
CA GLU A 63 -7.50 6.68 -7.84
C GLU A 63 -6.09 6.19 -8.14
N TYR A 64 -5.94 4.96 -8.67
CA TYR A 64 -4.64 4.41 -9.03
C TYR A 64 -3.89 5.33 -10.02
N ARG A 65 -4.56 5.83 -11.07
CA ARG A 65 -4.01 6.79 -12.01
C ARG A 65 -3.52 8.06 -11.31
N ASN A 66 -4.34 8.64 -10.44
CA ASN A 66 -3.97 9.84 -9.67
C ASN A 66 -2.75 9.61 -8.76
N LEU A 67 -2.62 8.41 -8.17
CA LEU A 67 -1.47 8.05 -7.36
C LEU A 67 -0.16 8.05 -8.18
N ILE A 68 -0.18 7.47 -9.39
CA ILE A 68 1.03 7.44 -10.23
C ILE A 68 1.36 8.80 -10.84
N GLU A 69 0.38 9.55 -11.37
CA GLU A 69 0.57 10.87 -11.97
C GLU A 69 1.18 11.88 -10.97
N ASN A 70 0.74 11.85 -9.72
CA ASN A 70 1.21 12.75 -8.67
C ASN A 70 2.32 12.14 -7.82
N ARG A 71 2.77 10.92 -8.13
CA ARG A 71 3.76 10.16 -7.34
C ARG A 71 3.38 10.10 -5.85
N HIS A 72 2.12 9.86 -5.57
CA HIS A 72 1.58 9.78 -4.21
C HIS A 72 1.84 8.39 -3.61
N TYR A 73 3.10 8.00 -3.46
CA TYR A 73 3.53 6.72 -2.90
C TYR A 73 4.94 6.78 -2.33
N HIS A 74 5.31 5.78 -1.53
CA HIS A 74 6.69 5.54 -1.16
C HIS A 74 7.43 4.71 -2.20
N CYS A 75 6.75 3.72 -2.78
CA CYS A 75 7.37 2.77 -3.69
C CYS A 75 6.38 2.33 -4.78
N MET A 76 6.85 2.29 -6.01
CA MET A 76 6.23 1.57 -7.11
C MET A 76 7.08 0.33 -7.40
N LEU A 77 6.48 -0.85 -7.27
CA LEU A 77 7.14 -2.11 -7.53
C LEU A 77 7.32 -2.35 -9.04
N PHE A 78 8.14 -3.33 -9.38
CA PHE A 78 8.48 -3.70 -10.77
C PHE A 78 7.26 -4.03 -11.64
N ASP A 79 6.14 -4.47 -11.04
CA ASP A 79 4.89 -4.79 -11.73
C ASP A 79 3.88 -3.63 -11.72
N GLY A 80 4.29 -2.43 -11.30
CA GLY A 80 3.46 -1.26 -11.16
C GLY A 80 2.63 -1.19 -9.88
N SER A 81 2.67 -2.20 -9.03
CA SER A 81 1.97 -2.15 -7.74
C SER A 81 2.58 -1.08 -6.83
N ILE A 82 1.75 -0.43 -6.01
CA ILE A 82 2.14 0.74 -5.21
C ILE A 82 2.09 0.41 -3.72
N ILE A 83 3.08 0.89 -2.97
CA ILE A 83 3.15 0.83 -1.51
C ILE A 83 3.17 2.24 -0.92
N GLN A 84 2.31 2.47 0.09
CA GLN A 84 2.27 3.70 0.86
C GLN A 84 2.35 3.39 2.35
N PHE A 85 3.04 4.26 3.09
CA PHE A 85 3.12 4.26 4.55
C PHE A 85 2.74 5.65 5.07
N GLY A 86 1.80 5.73 5.98
CA GLY A 86 1.43 6.94 6.69
C GLY A 86 1.35 6.69 8.19
N TYR A 87 2.02 7.50 9.00
CA TYR A 87 1.97 7.40 10.46
C TYR A 87 1.86 8.78 11.08
N LEU A 88 0.95 8.93 12.03
CA LEU A 88 0.81 10.12 12.85
C LEU A 88 1.22 9.78 14.28
N TYR A 89 2.18 10.53 14.80
CA TYR A 89 2.59 10.51 16.19
C TYR A 89 2.15 11.80 16.86
N THR A 90 1.45 11.71 17.98
CA THR A 90 1.12 12.84 18.85
C THR A 90 1.86 12.66 20.16
N ASN A 91 2.66 13.65 20.56
CA ASN A 91 3.51 13.55 21.76
C ASN A 91 4.37 12.27 21.79
N ASN A 92 4.97 11.91 20.66
CA ASN A 92 5.78 10.69 20.45
C ASN A 92 5.00 9.36 20.64
N THR A 93 3.68 9.38 20.69
CA THR A 93 2.84 8.20 20.75
C THR A 93 2.16 8.01 19.41
N LEU A 94 2.12 6.77 18.89
CA LEU A 94 1.40 6.46 17.65
C LEU A 94 -0.08 6.75 17.86
N SER A 95 -0.63 7.69 17.10
CA SER A 95 -2.03 8.10 17.13
C SER A 95 -2.82 7.51 15.97
N LYS A 96 -2.23 7.49 14.76
CA LYS A 96 -2.85 6.90 13.56
C LYS A 96 -1.80 6.25 12.68
N HIS A 97 -2.19 5.25 11.93
CA HIS A 97 -1.44 4.81 10.77
C HIS A 97 -2.35 4.43 9.61
N ARG A 98 -1.76 4.46 8.40
CA ARG A 98 -2.37 3.99 7.16
C ARG A 98 -1.28 3.36 6.30
N ASN A 99 -1.35 2.05 6.10
CA ASN A 99 -0.46 1.31 5.22
C ASN A 99 -1.26 0.75 4.05
N CYS A 100 -0.92 1.14 2.82
CA CYS A 100 -1.66 0.77 1.63
C CYS A 100 -0.80 -0.03 0.66
N TYR A 101 -1.42 -1.01 0.03
CA TYR A 101 -0.92 -1.70 -1.14
C TYR A 101 -1.98 -1.62 -2.24
N TYR A 102 -1.61 -1.04 -3.36
CA TYR A 102 -2.43 -0.93 -4.56
C TYR A 102 -1.84 -1.85 -5.63
N PRO A 103 -2.46 -3.01 -5.89
CA PRO A 103 -2.04 -3.85 -7.00
C PRO A 103 -2.19 -3.11 -8.32
N CYS A 104 -1.27 -3.32 -9.24
CA CYS A 104 -1.41 -2.76 -10.58
C CYS A 104 -2.68 -3.32 -11.25
N PRO A 105 -3.56 -2.48 -11.77
CA PRO A 105 -4.78 -2.93 -12.44
C PRO A 105 -4.54 -3.48 -13.86
N LEU A 106 -3.30 -3.41 -14.35
CA LEU A 106 -2.91 -3.88 -15.68
C LEU A 106 -2.11 -5.18 -15.60
N VAL A 107 -2.22 -6.01 -16.62
CA VAL A 107 -1.33 -7.15 -16.87
C VAL A 107 -0.09 -6.62 -17.59
N ILE A 108 1.01 -6.46 -16.86
CA ILE A 108 2.30 -6.01 -17.40
C ILE A 108 3.13 -7.24 -17.74
N THR A 109 3.66 -7.29 -18.96
CA THR A 109 4.51 -8.38 -19.43
C THR A 109 5.99 -8.14 -19.09
N SER A 110 6.81 -9.17 -19.21
CA SER A 110 8.26 -9.02 -18.98
C SER A 110 8.91 -8.01 -19.94
N SER A 111 8.43 -7.93 -21.19
CA SER A 111 8.93 -6.93 -22.15
C SER A 111 8.53 -5.50 -21.79
N ASP A 112 7.37 -5.32 -21.16
CA ASP A 112 6.97 -4.00 -20.67
C ASP A 112 7.87 -3.57 -19.51
N ILE A 113 8.14 -4.48 -18.57
CA ILE A 113 9.02 -4.24 -17.42
C ILE A 113 10.43 -3.82 -17.87
N GLU A 114 11.01 -4.51 -18.85
CA GLU A 114 12.34 -4.19 -19.38
C GLU A 114 12.40 -2.78 -20.00
N SER A 115 11.29 -2.27 -20.51
CA SER A 115 11.19 -0.93 -21.08
C SER A 115 10.94 0.17 -20.03
N ILE A 116 10.40 -0.17 -18.85
CA ILE A 116 10.06 0.78 -17.79
C ILE A 116 11.30 1.05 -16.93
N GLN A 117 11.74 2.30 -16.89
CA GLN A 117 12.91 2.74 -16.10
C GLN A 117 12.52 3.52 -14.85
N THR A 118 11.38 4.21 -14.89
CA THR A 118 10.90 5.09 -13.81
C THR A 118 9.39 5.06 -13.70
N GLY A 119 8.84 5.64 -12.62
CA GLY A 119 7.40 5.84 -12.48
C GLY A 119 6.80 6.72 -13.59
N HIS A 120 7.60 7.63 -14.18
CA HIS A 120 7.17 8.44 -15.31
C HIS A 120 6.93 7.59 -16.56
N ASP A 121 7.86 6.69 -16.88
CA ASP A 121 7.69 5.75 -18.00
C ASP A 121 6.45 4.86 -17.78
N PHE A 122 6.21 4.47 -16.51
CA PHE A 122 5.02 3.72 -16.16
C PHE A 122 3.71 4.52 -16.37
N VAL A 123 3.67 5.81 -16.03
CA VAL A 123 2.53 6.69 -16.31
C VAL A 123 2.26 6.76 -17.80
N THR A 124 3.28 6.90 -18.60
CA THR A 124 3.19 6.93 -20.08
C THR A 124 2.62 5.63 -20.63
N LEU A 125 3.11 4.48 -20.15
CA LEU A 125 2.58 3.17 -20.52
C LEU A 125 1.11 3.01 -20.10
N PHE A 126 0.80 3.44 -18.88
CA PHE A 126 -0.55 3.37 -18.34
C PHE A 126 -1.53 4.22 -19.18
N ASP A 127 -1.15 5.43 -19.55
CA ASP A 127 -1.96 6.31 -20.41
C ASP A 127 -2.15 5.72 -21.79
N LEU A 128 -1.10 5.16 -22.38
CA LEU A 128 -1.19 4.49 -23.69
C LEU A 128 -2.20 3.34 -23.66
N LEU A 129 -2.11 2.48 -22.64
CA LEU A 129 -2.95 1.28 -22.55
C LEU A 129 -4.41 1.58 -22.17
N LEU A 130 -4.64 2.56 -21.30
CA LEU A 130 -6.01 2.85 -20.82
C LEU A 130 -6.69 4.00 -21.57
N THR A 131 -5.97 5.05 -21.91
CA THR A 131 -6.60 6.25 -22.49
C THR A 131 -6.66 6.16 -24.01
N GLN A 132 -5.55 5.89 -24.66
CA GLN A 132 -5.50 5.91 -26.13
C GLN A 132 -6.17 4.68 -26.75
N GLU A 133 -5.97 3.49 -26.17
CA GLU A 133 -6.61 2.30 -26.72
C GLU A 133 -8.12 2.25 -26.43
N ILE A 134 -8.58 2.76 -25.29
CA ILE A 134 -10.02 2.83 -25.00
C ILE A 134 -10.72 3.85 -25.89
N ASP A 135 -10.12 5.00 -26.15
CA ASP A 135 -10.71 6.04 -27.03
C ASP A 135 -10.64 5.60 -28.51
N ALA A 136 -9.54 4.97 -28.93
CA ALA A 136 -9.43 4.37 -30.27
C ALA A 136 -10.40 3.21 -30.45
N LEU A 137 -10.64 2.42 -29.43
CA LEU A 137 -11.60 1.32 -29.46
C LEU A 137 -13.04 1.80 -29.46
N ARG A 138 -13.39 2.87 -28.74
CA ARG A 138 -14.72 3.50 -28.87
C ARG A 138 -15.02 3.95 -30.30
N ALA A 139 -13.98 4.25 -31.08
CA ALA A 139 -14.10 4.68 -32.47
C ALA A 139 -14.08 3.52 -33.49
N ALA A 140 -13.54 2.34 -33.16
CA ALA A 140 -13.26 1.25 -34.11
C ALA A 140 -13.34 -0.16 -33.50
N ILE A 141 -14.29 -0.42 -32.59
CA ILE A 141 -14.37 -1.70 -31.86
C ILE A 141 -14.67 -2.85 -32.82
N SER A 142 -13.68 -3.68 -33.08
CA SER A 142 -13.89 -5.09 -33.40
C SER A 142 -13.97 -5.91 -32.10
N GLU A 143 -14.76 -6.94 -32.10
CA GLU A 143 -14.97 -7.84 -30.95
C GLU A 143 -13.67 -8.48 -30.43
N SER A 144 -12.69 -8.68 -31.33
CA SER A 144 -11.36 -9.20 -31.01
C SER A 144 -10.47 -8.21 -30.22
N GLU A 145 -10.58 -6.93 -30.48
CA GLU A 145 -9.81 -5.89 -29.78
C GLU A 145 -10.38 -5.61 -28.39
N PHE A 146 -11.70 -5.66 -28.24
CA PHE A 146 -12.36 -5.58 -26.93
C PHE A 146 -11.95 -6.73 -26.01
N SER A 147 -11.90 -7.96 -26.53
CA SER A 147 -11.39 -9.12 -25.79
C SER A 147 -9.95 -8.95 -25.37
N ARG A 148 -9.10 -8.32 -26.19
CA ARG A 148 -7.69 -8.06 -25.86
C ARG A 148 -7.58 -7.09 -24.70
N LEU A 149 -8.35 -6.00 -24.69
CA LEU A 149 -8.35 -5.04 -23.57
C LEU A 149 -8.86 -5.67 -22.27
N GLN A 150 -9.90 -6.46 -22.32
CA GLN A 150 -10.38 -7.16 -21.14
C GLN A 150 -9.31 -8.06 -20.53
N ASN A 151 -8.43 -8.65 -21.35
CA ASN A 151 -7.32 -9.47 -20.87
C ASN A 151 -6.16 -8.65 -20.26
N LEU A 152 -6.06 -7.36 -20.56
CA LEU A 152 -5.06 -6.47 -19.96
C LEU A 152 -5.47 -5.93 -18.59
N LEU A 153 -6.78 -5.93 -18.28
CA LEU A 153 -7.27 -5.42 -17.00
C LEU A 153 -7.35 -6.55 -15.96
N ARG A 154 -6.86 -6.27 -14.77
CA ARG A 154 -7.01 -7.14 -13.59
C ARG A 154 -8.08 -6.59 -12.68
N LEU A 155 -8.97 -7.46 -12.22
CA LEU A 155 -9.80 -7.18 -11.06
C LEU A 155 -8.93 -7.37 -9.82
N SER A 156 -8.32 -6.31 -9.35
CA SER A 156 -7.48 -6.32 -8.17
C SER A 156 -7.95 -5.28 -7.17
N THR A 157 -7.95 -5.66 -5.90
CA THR A 157 -8.44 -4.82 -4.82
C THR A 157 -7.26 -4.30 -4.00
N PRO A 158 -7.16 -3.00 -3.76
CA PRO A 158 -6.22 -2.46 -2.79
C PRO A 158 -6.46 -3.03 -1.40
N PHE A 159 -5.37 -3.10 -0.62
CA PHE A 159 -5.39 -3.43 0.80
C PHE A 159 -4.94 -2.20 1.58
N ARG A 160 -5.74 -1.80 2.58
CA ARG A 160 -5.40 -0.68 3.44
C ARG A 160 -5.60 -1.07 4.89
N PHE A 161 -4.52 -1.09 5.64
CA PHE A 161 -4.55 -1.26 7.09
C PHE A 161 -4.54 0.12 7.75
N ASP A 162 -5.62 0.44 8.44
CA ASP A 162 -5.78 1.67 9.18
C ASP A 162 -5.75 1.40 10.70
N PHE A 163 -5.19 2.35 11.45
CA PHE A 163 -5.33 2.47 12.89
C PHE A 163 -5.75 3.90 13.22
N ASP A 164 -6.91 4.05 13.80
CA ASP A 164 -7.47 5.32 14.26
C ASP A 164 -8.39 5.09 15.47
N PRO A 165 -7.83 5.06 16.69
CA PRO A 165 -8.63 4.84 17.90
C PRO A 165 -9.62 5.97 18.18
N GLY A 166 -9.37 7.19 17.62
CA GLY A 166 -10.28 8.32 17.75
C GLY A 166 -11.57 8.17 16.95
N SER A 167 -11.60 7.27 15.97
CA SER A 167 -12.78 7.00 15.14
C SER A 167 -13.50 5.70 15.52
N GLN A 168 -13.10 5.04 16.62
CA GLN A 168 -13.67 3.76 17.03
C GLN A 168 -15.16 3.88 17.38
N THR A 169 -15.97 2.98 16.81
CA THR A 169 -17.39 2.77 17.10
C THR A 169 -17.71 1.28 16.99
N ASP A 170 -18.95 0.87 17.23
CA ASP A 170 -19.40 -0.53 17.10
C ASP A 170 -19.21 -1.10 15.69
N THR A 171 -19.20 -0.24 14.66
CA THR A 171 -19.03 -0.64 13.24
C THR A 171 -17.71 -0.15 12.64
N HIS A 172 -16.85 0.49 13.43
CA HIS A 172 -15.58 1.04 13.00
C HIS A 172 -14.48 0.66 14.00
N PRO A 173 -13.83 -0.50 13.83
CA PRO A 173 -12.75 -0.92 14.71
C PRO A 173 -11.58 0.05 14.72
N ALA A 174 -10.92 0.21 15.87
CA ALA A 174 -9.73 1.08 15.99
C ALA A 174 -8.59 0.68 15.05
N SER A 175 -8.37 -0.64 14.90
CA SER A 175 -7.47 -1.21 13.87
C SER A 175 -8.29 -2.05 12.92
N HIS A 176 -8.20 -1.76 11.64
CA HIS A 176 -8.99 -2.49 10.64
C HIS A 176 -8.30 -2.57 9.28
N LEU A 177 -8.71 -3.58 8.52
CA LEU A 177 -8.33 -3.81 7.14
C LEU A 177 -9.50 -3.41 6.23
N HIS A 178 -9.24 -2.50 5.31
CA HIS A 178 -10.15 -2.22 4.19
C HIS A 178 -9.89 -3.16 3.02
N LEU A 179 -10.97 -3.75 2.52
CA LEU A 179 -11.02 -4.55 1.30
C LEU A 179 -12.18 -4.07 0.44
N LEU A 180 -12.02 -4.05 -0.87
CA LEU A 180 -13.07 -3.75 -1.86
C LEU A 180 -13.56 -2.29 -1.84
N ASN A 181 -13.92 -1.76 -0.70
CA ASN A 181 -14.41 -0.40 -0.52
C ASN A 181 -14.10 0.15 0.89
N GLU A 182 -14.43 1.41 1.13
CA GLU A 182 -14.15 2.10 2.40
C GLU A 182 -15.03 1.63 3.56
N GLU A 183 -16.17 0.99 3.28
CA GLU A 183 -17.12 0.54 4.30
C GLU A 183 -16.78 -0.86 4.81
N CYS A 184 -16.05 -1.66 4.02
CA CYS A 184 -15.61 -2.98 4.41
C CYS A 184 -14.41 -2.88 5.36
N ARG A 185 -14.66 -2.99 6.67
CA ARG A 185 -13.67 -2.84 7.75
C ARG A 185 -13.58 -4.11 8.56
N TRP A 186 -12.57 -4.93 8.29
CA TRP A 186 -12.33 -6.12 9.08
C TRP A 186 -11.46 -5.79 10.28
N PRO A 187 -11.88 -6.13 11.51
CA PRO A 187 -11.08 -5.90 12.70
C PRO A 187 -9.70 -6.54 12.58
N VAL A 188 -8.67 -5.81 13.01
CA VAL A 188 -7.29 -6.28 13.12
C VAL A 188 -6.90 -6.26 14.59
N PHE A 189 -6.16 -7.26 15.05
CA PHE A 189 -5.75 -7.42 16.44
C PHE A 189 -5.16 -6.14 17.06
N GLY A 190 -4.42 -5.37 16.28
CA GLY A 190 -3.84 -4.09 16.67
C GLY A 190 -3.16 -3.40 15.49
N PRO A 191 -2.53 -2.24 15.73
CA PRO A 191 -1.79 -1.53 14.70
C PRO A 191 -0.75 -2.43 14.04
N ILE A 192 -0.74 -2.49 12.71
CA ILE A 192 0.21 -3.32 11.96
C ILE A 192 1.57 -2.60 11.81
N SER A 193 2.66 -3.28 12.11
CA SER A 193 4.00 -2.75 11.85
C SER A 193 4.35 -2.83 10.36
N ILE A 194 5.34 -2.02 9.95
CA ILE A 194 5.89 -2.10 8.57
C ILE A 194 6.36 -3.51 8.24
N GLY A 195 7.04 -4.17 9.17
CA GLY A 195 7.53 -5.54 8.96
C GLY A 195 6.41 -6.52 8.71
N HIS A 196 5.31 -6.46 9.46
CA HIS A 196 4.15 -7.31 9.22
C HIS A 196 3.47 -7.00 7.89
N PHE A 197 3.34 -5.71 7.55
CA PHE A 197 2.76 -5.30 6.28
C PHE A 197 3.60 -5.78 5.09
N VAL A 198 4.92 -5.56 5.12
CA VAL A 198 5.85 -6.02 4.07
C VAL A 198 5.82 -7.55 3.94
N ARG A 199 5.85 -8.27 5.06
CA ARG A 199 5.71 -9.74 5.05
C ARG A 199 4.41 -10.18 4.41
N PHE A 200 3.30 -9.54 4.77
CA PHE A 200 1.99 -9.85 4.18
C PHE A 200 2.03 -9.69 2.67
N ILE A 201 2.51 -8.55 2.17
CA ILE A 201 2.57 -8.27 0.73
C ILE A 201 3.49 -9.27 0.02
N PHE A 202 4.76 -9.37 0.41
CA PHE A 202 5.71 -10.19 -0.34
C PHE A 202 5.44 -11.70 -0.22
N ARG A 203 4.99 -12.17 0.93
CA ARG A 203 4.65 -13.57 1.12
C ARG A 203 3.48 -14.02 0.24
N HIS A 204 2.45 -13.19 0.12
CA HIS A 204 1.19 -13.60 -0.52
C HIS A 204 1.11 -13.20 -1.99
N PHE A 205 1.69 -12.06 -2.39
CA PHE A 205 1.62 -11.57 -3.76
C PHE A 205 2.88 -11.89 -4.56
N TYR A 206 4.03 -12.04 -3.90
CA TYR A 206 5.32 -12.28 -4.54
C TYR A 206 6.07 -13.49 -3.92
N PRO A 207 5.49 -14.71 -3.93
CA PRO A 207 6.06 -15.87 -3.23
C PRO A 207 7.46 -16.25 -3.74
N LYS A 208 7.78 -16.03 -5.02
CA LYS A 208 9.11 -16.27 -5.57
C LYS A 208 10.15 -15.30 -5.01
N ILE A 209 9.79 -14.01 -4.89
CA ILE A 209 10.64 -12.97 -4.29
C ILE A 209 10.79 -13.27 -2.79
N TRP A 210 9.70 -13.56 -2.10
CA TRP A 210 9.69 -13.94 -0.70
C TRP A 210 10.64 -15.11 -0.41
N SER A 211 10.67 -16.15 -1.24
CA SER A 211 11.56 -17.30 -1.06
C SER A 211 13.04 -16.95 -1.32
N LYS A 212 13.32 -15.97 -2.16
CA LYS A 212 14.68 -15.56 -2.54
C LYS A 212 15.35 -14.66 -1.49
N TYR A 213 14.60 -13.79 -0.82
CA TYR A 213 15.17 -12.73 0.03
C TYR A 213 14.80 -12.91 1.50
N ASP A 214 15.74 -13.45 2.31
CA ASP A 214 15.56 -13.63 3.76
C ASP A 214 15.36 -12.31 4.51
N VAL A 215 15.92 -11.20 4.01
CA VAL A 215 15.76 -9.88 4.60
C VAL A 215 14.30 -9.47 4.73
N LEU A 216 13.46 -9.79 3.74
CA LEU A 216 12.02 -9.49 3.79
C LEU A 216 11.29 -10.25 4.89
N ARG A 217 11.78 -11.44 5.29
CA ARG A 217 11.21 -12.27 6.36
C ARG A 217 11.46 -11.70 7.75
N ASN A 218 12.58 -10.99 7.90
CA ASN A 218 13.05 -10.48 9.20
C ASN A 218 12.95 -8.95 9.29
N TRP A 219 12.31 -8.29 8.31
CA TRP A 219 12.25 -6.84 8.25
C TRP A 219 11.44 -6.28 9.42
N GLY A 220 12.08 -5.42 10.22
CA GLY A 220 11.47 -4.48 11.15
C GLY A 220 10.25 -4.97 11.93
N LEU A 221 10.26 -6.21 12.42
CA LEU A 221 9.16 -6.75 13.20
C LEU A 221 9.04 -6.01 14.53
N GLN A 222 7.99 -5.25 14.69
CA GLN A 222 7.61 -4.65 15.96
C GLN A 222 6.14 -4.92 16.23
N PHE A 223 5.86 -5.23 17.49
CA PHE A 223 4.51 -5.51 17.95
C PHE A 223 3.91 -4.25 18.54
N HIS A 224 2.69 -3.97 18.13
CA HIS A 224 1.88 -2.93 18.73
C HIS A 224 0.92 -3.52 19.74
N THR A 225 0.51 -2.70 20.69
CA THR A 225 -0.44 -3.09 21.73
C THR A 225 -1.78 -3.50 21.08
N ARG A 226 -2.42 -4.52 21.63
CA ARG A 226 -3.77 -4.93 21.25
C ARG A 226 -4.73 -3.73 21.28
N SER A 227 -5.49 -3.53 20.21
CA SER A 227 -6.57 -2.52 20.13
C SER A 227 -7.95 -3.13 19.87
N ILE A 228 -8.01 -4.41 19.49
CA ILE A 228 -9.27 -5.15 19.29
C ILE A 228 -10.02 -5.32 20.60
N THR A 229 -11.33 -5.08 20.59
CA THR A 229 -12.23 -5.30 21.70
C THR A 229 -12.57 -6.79 21.88
N ASP A 230 -13.16 -7.16 23.03
CA ASP A 230 -13.59 -8.55 23.24
C ASP A 230 -14.81 -8.92 22.38
N GLN A 231 -15.65 -7.95 22.04
CA GLN A 231 -16.75 -8.14 21.10
C GLN A 231 -16.21 -8.46 19.69
N GLU A 232 -15.30 -7.64 19.15
CA GLU A 232 -14.70 -7.85 17.84
C GLU A 232 -13.94 -9.17 17.75
N ARG A 233 -13.36 -9.66 18.86
CA ARG A 233 -12.72 -10.99 18.93
C ARG A 233 -13.69 -12.16 18.81
N GLY A 234 -14.96 -11.95 19.13
CA GLY A 234 -16.03 -12.93 18.92
C GLY A 234 -16.40 -13.14 17.45
N GLU A 235 -15.92 -12.27 16.57
CA GLU A 235 -16.19 -12.27 15.14
C GLU A 235 -14.93 -12.66 14.34
N LEU A 236 -15.02 -12.58 13.01
CA LEU A 236 -13.86 -12.80 12.14
C LEU A 236 -12.92 -11.58 12.22
N PHE A 237 -11.67 -11.80 12.61
CA PHE A 237 -10.65 -10.75 12.67
C PHE A 237 -9.30 -11.22 12.13
N VAL A 238 -8.43 -10.26 11.80
CA VAL A 238 -7.06 -10.52 11.33
C VAL A 238 -6.10 -10.45 12.52
N GLU A 239 -5.35 -11.52 12.73
CA GLU A 239 -4.30 -11.58 13.75
C GLU A 239 -2.91 -11.69 13.11
N CYS A 240 -2.00 -10.80 13.52
CA CYS A 240 -0.59 -10.86 13.14
C CYS A 240 0.20 -11.51 14.28
N ASN A 241 0.40 -12.82 14.20
CA ASN A 241 1.14 -13.58 15.19
C ASN A 241 2.66 -13.39 15.05
N ASP A 242 3.34 -13.28 16.19
CA ASP A 242 4.80 -13.39 16.26
C ASP A 242 5.23 -14.84 16.08
N PHE A 243 5.83 -15.14 14.94
CA PHE A 243 6.38 -16.47 14.69
C PHE A 243 7.69 -16.74 15.47
N SER A 244 8.26 -15.76 16.16
CA SER A 244 9.45 -15.94 16.99
C SER A 244 9.19 -16.75 18.27
N GLN A 245 7.91 -16.94 18.64
CA GLN A 245 7.51 -17.69 19.85
C GLN A 245 6.99 -19.11 19.56
N ARG A 246 7.15 -19.64 18.35
CA ARG A 246 6.86 -21.05 18.12
C ARG A 246 8.07 -21.88 18.55
N PRO A 247 7.86 -22.86 19.46
CA PRO A 247 8.92 -23.75 19.91
C PRO A 247 9.50 -24.57 18.76
#